data_c8782bfebc4cd91b9a9979aa9a74d1fd
#
_entry.id   c8782bfebc4cd91b9a9979aa9a74d1fd
#
_cell.length_a   1.000
_cell.length_b   1.000
_cell.length_c   1.000
_cell.angle_alpha   90.00
_cell.angle_beta   90.00
_cell.angle_gamma   90.00
#
_symmetry.space_group_name_H-M   'P 1'
#
loop_
_entity.id
_entity.type
_entity.pdbx_description
1 polymer ?
#
loop_
_entity_poly.entity_id
_entity_poly.type
_entity_poly.pdbx_seq_one_letter_code
_entity_poly.pdbx_strand_id
1 'polypeptide(L)'
;MENYIVINGQKAELTDEQLKQLGLKVEEKMNNPFDSTPRQVHVYSIGHVGVQTFGSVLTPADLSMTESLVNATNSFNDYDFARQLYLRELFNRKLLKYAYDNEAKDCEWGNSDLLHYYIVRDKSYYNRIFVTYSSHLKSFNTVYFSKKDIAENAIEDVVRPFMKEYPEFVW
;
A
#
# COMPACT_ATOMS: atom_id res chain seq x y z
N MET A 1 -6.21 -2.06 27.14
CA MET A 1 -5.80 -2.22 28.56
C MET A 1 -5.83 -0.84 29.16
N GLU A 2 -6.52 -0.65 30.29
CA GLU A 2 -6.52 0.64 30.97
C GLU A 2 -5.24 0.72 31.82
N ASN A 3 -4.44 1.76 31.60
CA ASN A 3 -3.24 2.01 32.37
C ASN A 3 -3.62 2.75 33.64
N TYR A 4 -3.39 2.15 34.82
CA TYR A 4 -3.68 2.77 36.11
C TYR A 4 -2.59 2.49 37.12
N ILE A 5 -2.46 3.38 38.10
CA ILE A 5 -1.70 3.15 39.34
C ILE A 5 -2.65 3.00 40.52
N VAL A 6 -2.19 2.31 41.53
CA VAL A 6 -2.92 2.19 42.80
C VAL A 6 -2.14 2.95 43.85
N ILE A 7 -2.74 4.02 44.39
CA ILE A 7 -2.17 4.81 45.50
C ILE A 7 -3.14 4.73 46.66
N ASN A 8 -2.65 4.22 47.81
CA ASN A 8 -3.46 4.02 49.02
C ASN A 8 -4.77 3.24 48.80
N GLY A 9 -4.74 2.27 47.86
CA GLY A 9 -5.90 1.44 47.53
C GLY A 9 -6.87 2.07 46.52
N GLN A 10 -6.63 3.27 46.06
CA GLN A 10 -7.43 3.95 45.01
C GLN A 10 -6.76 3.82 43.64
N LYS A 11 -7.55 3.47 42.62
CA LYS A 11 -7.10 3.44 41.23
C LYS A 11 -7.12 4.87 40.67
N ALA A 12 -6.00 5.27 40.06
CA ALA A 12 -5.90 6.49 39.29
C ALA A 12 -5.47 6.10 37.87
N GLU A 13 -6.26 6.48 36.85
CA GLU A 13 -5.91 6.29 35.44
C GLU A 13 -4.77 7.21 35.06
N LEU A 14 -3.83 6.70 34.26
CA LEU A 14 -2.67 7.46 33.79
C LEU A 14 -2.85 7.77 32.29
N THR A 15 -2.59 9.04 31.95
CA THR A 15 -2.46 9.44 30.54
C THR A 15 -1.14 8.96 29.95
N ASP A 16 -1.04 8.88 28.61
CA ASP A 16 0.17 8.49 27.93
C ASP A 16 1.37 9.42 28.22
N GLU A 17 1.10 10.72 28.42
CA GLU A 17 2.11 11.68 28.83
C GLU A 17 2.65 11.41 30.23
N GLN A 18 1.77 11.04 31.17
CA GLN A 18 2.16 10.67 32.53
C GLN A 18 2.98 9.39 32.56
N LEU A 19 2.62 8.39 31.71
CA LEU A 19 3.41 7.17 31.56
C LEU A 19 4.81 7.46 31.01
N LYS A 20 4.93 8.33 30.00
CA LYS A 20 6.21 8.76 29.45
C LYS A 20 7.07 9.46 30.49
N GLN A 21 6.49 10.34 31.32
CA GLN A 21 7.19 11.02 32.41
C GLN A 21 7.71 10.04 33.49
N LEU A 22 7.00 8.94 33.69
CA LEU A 22 7.41 7.87 34.60
C LEU A 22 8.47 6.91 33.98
N GLY A 23 8.89 7.16 32.74
CA GLY A 23 9.84 6.30 32.03
C GLY A 23 9.27 4.95 31.61
N LEU A 24 7.94 4.80 31.68
CA LEU A 24 7.26 3.60 31.24
C LEU A 24 7.06 3.63 29.71
N LYS A 25 7.34 2.50 29.07
CA LYS A 25 7.05 2.36 27.63
C LYS A 25 5.53 2.35 27.46
N VAL A 26 5.00 3.39 26.80
CA VAL A 26 3.68 3.32 26.20
C VAL A 26 3.83 2.43 24.97
N GLU A 27 3.14 1.29 24.94
CA GLU A 27 2.99 0.55 23.70
C GLU A 27 2.23 1.47 22.74
N GLU A 28 2.94 2.03 21.76
CA GLU A 28 2.28 2.74 20.65
C GLU A 28 1.37 1.73 19.98
N LYS A 29 0.07 1.85 20.23
CA LYS A 29 -0.92 1.07 19.51
C LYS A 29 -0.74 1.40 18.04
N MET A 30 -0.29 0.43 17.26
CA MET A 30 -0.08 0.61 15.83
C MET A 30 -1.39 1.11 15.22
N ASN A 31 -1.37 2.32 14.69
CA ASN A 31 -2.55 2.92 14.09
C ASN A 31 -2.96 2.06 12.87
N ASN A 32 -4.11 1.44 12.95
CA ASN A 32 -4.63 0.67 11.83
C ASN A 32 -5.24 1.65 10.82
N PRO A 33 -4.65 1.83 9.62
CA PRO A 33 -5.14 2.80 8.64
C PRO A 33 -6.54 2.46 8.10
N PHE A 34 -7.04 1.25 8.33
CA PHE A 34 -8.40 0.84 7.99
C PHE A 34 -9.44 1.14 9.07
N ASP A 35 -9.03 1.58 10.28
CA ASP A 35 -9.93 1.98 11.35
C ASP A 35 -10.59 3.34 11.04
N SER A 36 -11.31 3.41 9.94
CA SER A 36 -12.10 4.56 9.55
C SER A 36 -13.58 4.32 9.84
N THR A 37 -14.29 5.37 10.20
CA THR A 37 -15.73 5.31 10.41
C THR A 37 -16.44 6.30 9.49
N PRO A 38 -17.69 6.04 9.08
CA PRO A 38 -18.45 6.93 8.21
C PRO A 38 -18.62 8.37 8.73
N ARG A 39 -18.31 8.61 10.01
CA ARG A 39 -18.46 9.92 10.68
C ARG A 39 -17.13 10.62 10.96
N GLN A 40 -16.01 10.08 10.49
CA GLN A 40 -14.73 10.76 10.64
C GLN A 40 -14.68 12.06 9.84
N VAL A 41 -13.98 13.06 10.38
CA VAL A 41 -13.82 14.38 9.75
C VAL A 41 -13.10 14.32 8.42
N HIS A 42 -12.14 13.39 8.29
CA HIS A 42 -11.43 13.11 7.06
C HIS A 42 -11.35 11.62 6.83
N VAL A 43 -11.86 11.17 5.70
CA VAL A 43 -11.77 9.79 5.22
C VAL A 43 -11.15 9.83 3.84
N TYR A 44 -10.19 8.96 3.61
CA TYR A 44 -9.50 8.84 2.34
C TYR A 44 -9.95 7.57 1.62
N SER A 45 -10.13 7.65 0.32
CA SER A 45 -10.41 6.49 -0.52
C SER A 45 -9.63 6.54 -1.81
N ILE A 46 -9.42 5.38 -2.42
CA ILE A 46 -8.76 5.27 -3.71
C ILE A 46 -9.79 5.40 -4.81
N GLY A 47 -9.71 6.48 -5.59
CA GLY A 47 -10.54 6.72 -6.76
C GLY A 47 -9.80 6.49 -8.08
N HIS A 48 -10.47 6.82 -9.19
CA HIS A 48 -9.91 6.62 -10.53
C HIS A 48 -8.65 7.45 -10.81
N VAL A 49 -8.55 8.63 -10.21
CA VAL A 49 -7.48 9.60 -10.48
C VAL A 49 -6.57 9.83 -9.27
N GLY A 50 -6.69 9.06 -8.23
CA GLY A 50 -5.87 9.19 -7.02
C GLY A 50 -6.64 8.97 -5.74
N VAL A 51 -6.07 9.46 -4.65
CA VAL A 51 -6.71 9.45 -3.34
C VAL A 51 -7.71 10.60 -3.25
N GLN A 52 -8.94 10.28 -2.88
CA GLN A 52 -10.02 11.24 -2.66
C GLN A 52 -10.21 11.45 -1.16
N THR A 53 -10.49 12.69 -0.77
CA THR A 53 -10.79 13.06 0.61
C THR A 53 -12.28 13.37 0.74
N PHE A 54 -12.93 12.76 1.71
CA PHE A 54 -14.30 13.11 2.10
C PHE A 54 -14.23 14.00 3.33
N GLY A 55 -14.80 15.21 3.22
CA GLY A 55 -14.67 16.26 4.26
C GLY A 55 -15.69 16.14 5.39
N SER A 56 -15.64 17.11 6.30
CA SER A 56 -16.30 17.13 7.61
C SER A 56 -17.83 17.33 7.63
N VAL A 57 -18.45 17.71 6.52
CA VAL A 57 -19.90 17.89 6.44
C VAL A 57 -20.45 16.86 5.46
N LEU A 58 -20.84 15.71 6.00
CA LEU A 58 -21.38 14.64 5.21
C LEU A 58 -22.91 14.83 5.08
N THR A 59 -23.39 14.92 3.86
CA THR A 59 -24.83 14.77 3.56
C THR A 59 -25.26 13.30 3.78
N PRO A 60 -26.55 13.00 3.88
CA PRO A 60 -27.02 11.61 3.95
C PRO A 60 -26.52 10.73 2.78
N ALA A 61 -26.36 11.31 1.58
CA ALA A 61 -25.81 10.61 0.43
C ALA A 61 -24.31 10.32 0.61
N ASP A 62 -23.54 11.27 1.15
CA ASP A 62 -22.13 11.08 1.45
C ASP A 62 -21.92 10.01 2.52
N LEU A 63 -22.80 9.97 3.53
CA LEU A 63 -22.75 8.94 4.57
C LEU A 63 -22.95 7.54 3.98
N SER A 64 -23.94 7.36 3.11
CA SER A 64 -24.19 6.08 2.43
C SER A 64 -23.01 5.65 1.56
N MET A 65 -22.41 6.59 0.84
CA MET A 65 -21.21 6.32 0.04
C MET A 65 -20.01 5.95 0.92
N THR A 66 -19.82 6.66 2.03
CA THR A 66 -18.72 6.38 2.96
C THR A 66 -18.90 5.01 3.62
N GLU A 67 -20.12 4.64 4.00
CA GLU A 67 -20.43 3.29 4.51
C GLU A 67 -20.11 2.19 3.49
N SER A 68 -20.42 2.43 2.22
CA SER A 68 -20.06 1.50 1.14
C SER A 68 -18.56 1.37 0.97
N LEU A 69 -17.80 2.46 1.09
CA LEU A 69 -16.33 2.45 1.03
C LEU A 69 -15.71 1.71 2.22
N VAL A 70 -16.25 1.89 3.43
CA VAL A 70 -15.81 1.15 4.63
C VAL A 70 -16.07 -0.34 4.43
N ASN A 71 -17.24 -0.74 3.97
CA ASN A 71 -17.59 -2.13 3.72
C ASN A 71 -16.72 -2.77 2.63
N ALA A 72 -16.31 -1.98 1.63
CA ALA A 72 -15.40 -2.42 0.58
C ALA A 72 -13.91 -2.37 0.99
N THR A 73 -13.60 -2.04 2.26
CA THR A 73 -12.22 -1.81 2.75
C THR A 73 -11.43 -0.78 1.94
N ASN A 74 -12.14 0.17 1.33
CA ASN A 74 -11.56 1.28 0.56
C ASN A 74 -11.78 2.63 1.26
N SER A 75 -11.71 2.63 2.59
CA SER A 75 -11.82 3.80 3.44
C SER A 75 -10.68 3.78 4.44
N PHE A 76 -9.89 4.86 4.48
CA PHE A 76 -8.67 4.95 5.24
C PHE A 76 -8.69 6.21 6.10
N ASN A 77 -8.09 6.16 7.27
CA ASN A 77 -7.86 7.30 8.14
C ASN A 77 -6.46 7.91 7.96
N ASP A 78 -5.65 7.32 7.09
CA ASP A 78 -4.27 7.71 6.80
C ASP A 78 -4.11 7.98 5.31
N TYR A 79 -3.80 9.22 4.95
CA TYR A 79 -3.61 9.66 3.58
C TYR A 79 -2.39 9.00 2.94
N ASP A 80 -1.27 8.92 3.65
CA ASP A 80 -0.02 8.40 3.10
C ASP A 80 -0.14 6.90 2.81
N PHE A 81 -0.82 6.17 3.70
CA PHE A 81 -1.14 4.77 3.47
C PHE A 81 -2.03 4.59 2.22
N ALA A 82 -3.13 5.35 2.11
CA ALA A 82 -4.01 5.31 0.95
C ALA A 82 -3.26 5.68 -0.34
N ARG A 83 -2.38 6.68 -0.27
CA ARG A 83 -1.53 7.13 -1.38
C ARG A 83 -0.58 6.03 -1.85
N GLN A 84 0.09 5.33 -0.92
CA GLN A 84 1.00 4.23 -1.25
C GLN A 84 0.26 3.06 -1.90
N LEU A 85 -0.95 2.70 -1.43
CA LEU A 85 -1.77 1.68 -2.06
C LEU A 85 -2.16 2.06 -3.49
N TYR A 86 -2.63 3.29 -3.69
CA TYR A 86 -2.96 3.81 -5.01
C TYR A 86 -1.77 3.75 -5.97
N LEU A 87 -0.60 4.22 -5.53
CA LEU A 87 0.60 4.22 -6.37
C LEU A 87 1.06 2.82 -6.73
N ARG A 88 0.95 1.86 -5.80
CA ARG A 88 1.26 0.45 -6.04
C ARG A 88 0.35 -0.16 -7.11
N GLU A 89 -0.95 0.08 -7.02
CA GLU A 89 -1.89 -0.38 -8.03
C GLU A 89 -1.66 0.27 -9.39
N LEU A 90 -1.43 1.58 -9.41
CA LEU A 90 -1.13 2.32 -10.64
C LEU A 90 0.14 1.79 -11.31
N PHE A 91 1.19 1.55 -10.53
CA PHE A 91 2.45 0.99 -11.00
C PHE A 91 2.25 -0.39 -11.63
N ASN A 92 1.55 -1.29 -10.94
CA ASN A 92 1.25 -2.62 -11.46
C ASN A 92 0.44 -2.57 -12.75
N ARG A 93 -0.55 -1.68 -12.84
CA ARG A 93 -1.36 -1.49 -14.06
C ARG A 93 -0.50 -0.97 -15.23
N LYS A 94 0.41 -0.03 -14.98
CA LYS A 94 1.34 0.48 -16.01
C LYS A 94 2.27 -0.62 -16.52
N LEU A 95 2.86 -1.43 -15.63
CA LEU A 95 3.70 -2.56 -16.02
C LEU A 95 2.91 -3.64 -16.79
N LEU A 96 1.72 -3.96 -16.31
CA LEU A 96 0.87 -4.94 -16.98
C LEU A 96 0.47 -4.47 -18.37
N LYS A 97 0.07 -3.19 -18.50
CA LYS A 97 -0.22 -2.61 -19.81
C LYS A 97 0.98 -2.69 -20.76
N TYR A 98 2.18 -2.35 -20.26
CA TYR A 98 3.41 -2.42 -21.05
C TYR A 98 3.69 -3.86 -21.52
N ALA A 99 3.48 -4.87 -20.66
CA ALA A 99 3.64 -6.27 -21.04
C ALA A 99 2.66 -6.68 -22.16
N TYR A 100 1.42 -6.21 -22.10
CA TYR A 100 0.43 -6.47 -23.16
C TYR A 100 0.78 -5.76 -24.48
N ASP A 101 1.11 -4.47 -24.40
CA ASP A 101 1.43 -3.65 -25.59
C ASP A 101 2.65 -4.19 -26.36
N ASN A 102 3.56 -4.91 -25.68
CA ASN A 102 4.77 -5.50 -26.25
C ASN A 102 4.69 -7.03 -26.45
N GLU A 103 3.47 -7.61 -26.44
CA GLU A 103 3.25 -9.05 -26.61
C GLU A 103 4.12 -9.93 -25.69
N ALA A 104 4.40 -9.43 -24.52
CA ALA A 104 5.23 -10.07 -23.51
C ALA A 104 4.43 -10.41 -22.24
N LYS A 105 3.09 -10.43 -22.34
CA LYS A 105 2.24 -10.92 -21.25
C LYS A 105 2.57 -12.37 -20.97
N ASP A 106 2.79 -12.65 -19.72
CA ASP A 106 2.95 -14.02 -19.25
C ASP A 106 1.59 -14.73 -19.14
N CYS A 107 1.43 -15.84 -19.84
CA CYS A 107 0.14 -16.50 -20.03
C CYS A 107 0.06 -17.93 -19.51
N GLU A 108 1.18 -18.64 -19.36
CA GLU A 108 1.16 -20.09 -19.14
C GLU A 108 1.92 -20.49 -17.89
N TRP A 109 1.21 -20.53 -16.77
CA TRP A 109 1.72 -21.12 -15.54
C TRP A 109 1.34 -22.60 -15.48
N GLY A 110 2.32 -23.48 -15.40
CA GLY A 110 2.13 -24.93 -15.38
C GLY A 110 3.12 -25.67 -16.27
N ASN A 111 3.84 -24.97 -17.11
CA ASN A 111 4.95 -25.52 -17.87
C ASN A 111 6.27 -25.11 -17.19
N SER A 112 6.94 -26.06 -16.55
CA SER A 112 8.20 -25.84 -15.83
C SER A 112 9.37 -25.41 -16.72
N ASP A 113 9.23 -25.57 -18.05
CA ASP A 113 10.27 -25.23 -19.02
C ASP A 113 10.22 -23.74 -19.42
N LEU A 114 9.14 -23.04 -19.02
CA LEU A 114 8.99 -21.62 -19.30
C LEU A 114 9.53 -20.77 -18.16
N LEU A 115 10.33 -19.77 -18.51
CA LEU A 115 10.83 -18.78 -17.59
C LEU A 115 9.90 -17.55 -17.56
N HIS A 116 9.50 -17.17 -16.36
CA HIS A 116 8.64 -16.03 -16.11
C HIS A 116 9.48 -14.91 -15.52
N TYR A 117 9.75 -13.86 -16.30
CA TYR A 117 10.62 -12.75 -15.91
C TYR A 117 9.84 -11.70 -15.13
N TYR A 118 10.47 -11.14 -14.10
CA TYR A 118 9.88 -10.05 -13.33
C TYR A 118 10.96 -9.11 -12.82
N ILE A 119 10.54 -7.89 -12.48
CA ILE A 119 11.43 -6.81 -12.06
C ILE A 119 11.49 -6.79 -10.54
N VAL A 120 12.70 -6.69 -10.00
CA VAL A 120 12.98 -6.63 -8.55
C VAL A 120 13.76 -5.37 -8.23
N ARG A 121 13.45 -4.77 -7.07
CA ARG A 121 14.29 -3.74 -6.46
C ARG A 121 14.99 -4.33 -5.24
N ASP A 122 16.31 -4.41 -5.30
CA ASP A 122 17.13 -4.83 -4.16
C ASP A 122 17.56 -3.60 -3.35
N LYS A 123 16.94 -3.42 -2.18
CA LYS A 123 17.25 -2.32 -1.26
C LYS A 123 18.60 -2.52 -0.54
N SER A 124 19.05 -3.77 -0.40
CA SER A 124 20.31 -4.10 0.29
C SER A 124 21.54 -3.82 -0.58
N TYR A 125 21.37 -3.79 -1.90
CA TYR A 125 22.46 -3.61 -2.86
C TYR A 125 22.25 -2.33 -3.70
N TYR A 126 22.53 -1.17 -3.12
CA TYR A 126 22.49 0.15 -3.79
C TYR A 126 21.14 0.50 -4.46
N ASN A 127 20.03 -0.01 -3.95
CA ASN A 127 18.71 0.16 -4.57
C ASN A 127 18.66 -0.31 -6.05
N ARG A 128 19.42 -1.34 -6.37
CA ARG A 128 19.50 -1.85 -7.75
C ARG A 128 18.16 -2.39 -8.22
N ILE A 129 17.79 -2.01 -9.44
CA ILE A 129 16.60 -2.54 -10.14
C ILE A 129 17.10 -3.46 -11.25
N PHE A 130 16.58 -4.68 -11.30
CA PHE A 130 17.00 -5.67 -12.28
C PHE A 130 15.89 -6.67 -12.57
N VAL A 131 16.04 -7.39 -13.67
CA VAL A 131 15.15 -8.49 -14.05
C VAL A 131 15.68 -9.80 -13.50
N THR A 132 14.80 -10.57 -12.90
CA THR A 132 15.03 -11.96 -12.51
C THR A 132 13.94 -12.86 -13.08
N TYR A 133 13.96 -14.14 -12.77
CA TYR A 133 12.96 -15.08 -13.28
C TYR A 133 12.51 -16.09 -12.23
N SER A 134 11.36 -16.69 -12.46
CA SER A 134 10.85 -17.86 -11.75
C SER A 134 10.32 -18.87 -12.76
N SER A 135 10.46 -20.17 -12.48
CA SER A 135 9.88 -21.25 -13.29
C SER A 135 8.72 -21.96 -12.58
N HIS A 136 8.62 -21.81 -11.26
CA HIS A 136 7.66 -22.61 -10.47
C HIS A 136 6.77 -21.78 -9.54
N LEU A 137 7.23 -20.61 -9.09
CA LEU A 137 6.53 -19.82 -8.07
C LEU A 137 6.01 -18.52 -8.64
N LYS A 138 4.69 -18.32 -8.51
CA LYS A 138 4.04 -17.07 -8.80
C LYS A 138 3.85 -16.29 -7.51
N SER A 139 4.51 -15.14 -7.39
CA SER A 139 4.30 -14.22 -6.28
C SER A 139 3.05 -13.37 -6.50
N PHE A 140 2.31 -13.15 -5.42
CA PHE A 140 1.14 -12.29 -5.46
C PHE A 140 1.53 -10.84 -5.77
N ASN A 141 0.72 -10.12 -6.52
CA ASN A 141 0.95 -8.73 -6.93
C ASN A 141 2.25 -8.47 -7.74
N THR A 142 2.76 -9.47 -8.42
CA THR A 142 3.93 -9.34 -9.29
C THR A 142 3.51 -9.42 -10.75
N VAL A 143 3.95 -8.46 -11.56
CA VAL A 143 3.77 -8.51 -13.01
C VAL A 143 4.90 -9.34 -13.61
N TYR A 144 4.54 -10.35 -14.37
CA TYR A 144 5.46 -11.24 -15.05
C TYR A 144 5.44 -11.01 -16.56
N PHE A 145 6.60 -11.20 -17.17
CA PHE A 145 6.84 -11.06 -18.61
C PHE A 145 7.30 -12.42 -19.16
N SER A 146 6.84 -12.76 -20.35
CA SER A 146 7.29 -13.95 -21.09
C SER A 146 8.63 -13.75 -21.79
N LYS A 147 9.09 -12.48 -21.92
CA LYS A 147 10.32 -12.11 -22.64
C LYS A 147 11.22 -11.28 -21.72
N LYS A 148 12.49 -11.68 -21.61
CA LYS A 148 13.46 -11.01 -20.74
C LYS A 148 13.79 -9.59 -21.19
N ASP A 149 14.03 -9.40 -22.48
CA ASP A 149 14.38 -8.13 -23.11
C ASP A 149 13.27 -7.09 -22.90
N ILE A 150 12.00 -7.48 -23.00
CA ILE A 150 10.86 -6.60 -22.74
C ILE A 150 10.77 -6.23 -21.27
N ALA A 151 11.05 -7.18 -20.34
CA ALA A 151 11.13 -6.88 -18.93
C ALA A 151 12.29 -5.91 -18.60
N GLU A 152 13.44 -6.05 -19.26
CA GLU A 152 14.57 -5.11 -19.14
C GLU A 152 14.22 -3.72 -19.68
N ASN A 153 13.59 -3.63 -20.84
CA ASN A 153 13.12 -2.38 -21.41
C ASN A 153 12.07 -1.70 -20.51
N ALA A 154 11.19 -2.46 -19.88
CA ALA A 154 10.19 -1.93 -18.94
C ALA A 154 10.83 -1.17 -17.75
N ILE A 155 12.08 -1.48 -17.38
CA ILE A 155 12.80 -0.71 -16.34
C ILE A 155 13.00 0.73 -16.79
N GLU A 156 13.43 0.94 -18.04
CA GLU A 156 13.70 2.27 -18.57
C GLU A 156 12.42 3.01 -18.99
N ASP A 157 11.45 2.29 -19.57
CA ASP A 157 10.25 2.90 -20.16
C ASP A 157 9.12 3.12 -19.15
N VAL A 158 9.06 2.33 -18.07
CA VAL A 158 7.98 2.40 -17.09
C VAL A 158 8.50 2.67 -15.68
N VAL A 159 9.46 1.86 -15.18
CA VAL A 159 9.85 1.91 -13.77
C VAL A 159 10.54 3.23 -13.42
N ARG A 160 11.58 3.61 -14.16
CA ARG A 160 12.33 4.84 -13.91
C ARG A 160 11.48 6.11 -14.08
N PRO A 161 10.67 6.25 -15.14
CA PRO A 161 9.76 7.38 -15.29
C PRO A 161 8.75 7.45 -14.14
N PHE A 162 8.18 6.30 -13.73
CA PHE A 162 7.23 6.26 -12.63
C PHE A 162 7.86 6.72 -11.30
N MET A 163 9.04 6.23 -10.97
CA MET A 163 9.75 6.65 -9.75
C MET A 163 10.17 8.12 -9.77
N LYS A 164 10.39 8.69 -10.94
CA LYS A 164 10.67 10.12 -11.11
C LYS A 164 9.40 10.97 -10.94
N GLU A 165 8.27 10.49 -11.45
CA GLU A 165 6.97 11.15 -11.35
C GLU A 165 6.41 11.10 -9.91
N TYR A 166 6.67 9.98 -9.21
CA TYR A 166 6.18 9.72 -7.85
C TYR A 166 7.36 9.39 -6.91
N PRO A 167 8.16 10.39 -6.49
CA PRO A 167 9.34 10.17 -5.66
C PRO A 167 9.01 9.63 -4.27
N GLU A 168 7.77 9.84 -3.80
CA GLU A 168 7.26 9.29 -2.54
C GLU A 168 6.93 7.80 -2.60
N PHE A 169 6.89 7.20 -3.80
CA PHE A 169 6.52 5.79 -3.97
C PHE A 169 7.53 4.85 -3.31
N VAL A 170 7.04 4.03 -2.41
CA VAL A 170 7.81 2.98 -1.74
C VAL A 170 7.53 1.63 -2.38
N TRP A 171 8.51 1.17 -3.17
CA TRP A 171 8.44 -0.14 -3.82
C TRP A 171 9.02 -1.23 -2.94
#